data_a128046fbad0a89526505302d5141f94
#
_entry.id   a128046fbad0a89526505302d5141f94
#
_cell.length_a   1.000
_cell.length_b   1.000
_cell.length_c   1.000
_cell.angle_alpha   90.00
_cell.angle_beta   90.00
_cell.angle_gamma   90.00
#
_symmetry.space_group_name_H-M   'P 1'
#
loop_
_entity.id
_entity.type
_entity.pdbx_description
1 polymer ?
#
loop_
_entity_poly.entity_id
_entity_poly.type
_entity_poly.pdbx_seq_one_letter_code
_entity_poly.pdbx_strand_id
1 'polypeptide(L)'
;MFKSMLKQMRQRWRCGSGSAALRARFGRCTGAWGGWFARKWVWACLVASLVAACATPAPAPPPPAVMQPAATAAAPSPVPLAVGRVLGRSERFVIYQPIAGDTLRSIAARFLGDETKHWTVGDFNGIAQAEADQPLVVPLTPINPLGVYADQYQTVPILCYHRFGIGSGGGKMSVSVANFAAQLDWLKRNDYHVLPLSQLIGFLEGRRTVPKRSVVITIDDGYESVHRLALPQLRKHGFAATLFVYTDFIGAADALSWAQLHELVASGLVDVQAHSKTHRNLIEREAGDSEEQYKQLLDAEVRVPREALERKLTVQVRQFAFPYGDANQTLLDVLARHRYQLGLTVNPGGNAFFSQPLMLRRTMVYGDHDLAAFKLRLQTARASSVP
;
A
#
# COMPACT_ATOMS: atom_id res chain seq x y z
N MET A 1 -10.28 19.59 -30.90
CA MET A 1 -11.35 18.61 -30.64
C MET A 1 -11.78 18.48 -29.18
N PHE A 2 -10.98 18.93 -28.21
CA PHE A 2 -11.28 18.81 -26.76
C PHE A 2 -12.29 19.85 -26.21
N LYS A 3 -12.41 21.01 -26.83
CA LYS A 3 -13.35 22.08 -26.39
C LYS A 3 -14.82 21.85 -26.72
N SER A 4 -15.11 20.93 -27.64
CA SER A 4 -16.50 20.60 -28.05
C SER A 4 -17.22 19.64 -27.11
N MET A 5 -16.47 18.80 -26.41
CA MET A 5 -17.03 17.77 -25.52
C MET A 5 -17.48 18.32 -24.16
N LEU A 6 -16.87 19.39 -23.69
CA LEU A 6 -17.23 20.07 -22.44
C LEU A 6 -18.52 20.90 -22.53
N LYS A 7 -18.91 21.30 -23.75
CA LYS A 7 -20.14 22.08 -23.95
C LYS A 7 -21.43 21.24 -23.91
N GLN A 8 -21.35 19.95 -24.20
CA GLN A 8 -22.52 19.04 -24.17
C GLN A 8 -22.86 18.52 -22.76
N MET A 9 -21.91 18.52 -21.81
CA MET A 9 -22.21 18.14 -20.42
C MET A 9 -22.91 19.22 -19.59
N ARG A 10 -22.83 20.50 -19.98
CA ARG A 10 -23.47 21.61 -19.25
C ARG A 10 -24.95 21.81 -19.57
N GLN A 11 -25.52 21.15 -20.58
CA GLN A 11 -26.91 21.35 -20.99
C GLN A 11 -27.94 20.35 -20.42
N ARG A 12 -27.54 19.39 -19.60
CA ARG A 12 -28.46 18.37 -19.04
C ARG A 12 -28.88 18.59 -17.58
N TRP A 13 -28.52 19.72 -16.97
CA TRP A 13 -28.87 20.01 -15.56
C TRP A 13 -29.65 21.32 -15.38
N ARG A 14 -30.54 21.63 -16.31
CA ARG A 14 -31.57 22.65 -16.09
C ARG A 14 -32.90 22.15 -16.66
N CYS A 15 -33.73 21.61 -15.78
CA CYS A 15 -35.20 21.66 -15.80
C CYS A 15 -35.73 20.65 -14.80
N GLY A 16 -36.47 21.14 -13.81
CA GLY A 16 -37.23 20.32 -12.89
C GLY A 16 -37.49 20.99 -11.53
N SER A 17 -37.96 22.26 -11.56
CA SER A 17 -38.66 22.84 -10.42
C SER A 17 -40.13 22.50 -10.52
N GLY A 18 -40.64 21.70 -9.60
CA GLY A 18 -42.06 21.38 -9.46
C GLY A 18 -42.42 21.23 -8.00
N SER A 19 -42.96 22.30 -7.45
CA SER A 19 -43.55 22.38 -6.11
C SER A 19 -44.84 21.55 -6.01
N ALA A 20 -45.00 20.75 -4.94
CA ALA A 20 -46.29 20.40 -4.41
C ALA A 20 -46.20 20.16 -2.89
N ALA A 21 -46.78 21.05 -2.18
CA ALA A 21 -47.08 20.97 -0.76
C ALA A 21 -48.20 19.98 -0.50
N LEU A 22 -48.08 19.13 0.52
CA LEU A 22 -49.23 18.57 1.22
C LEU A 22 -48.95 18.51 2.72
N ARG A 23 -49.92 19.18 3.42
CA ARG A 23 -49.98 19.32 4.88
C ARG A 23 -50.66 18.11 5.52
N ALA A 24 -50.29 17.95 6.80
CA ALA A 24 -51.11 17.45 7.94
C ALA A 24 -51.19 15.91 8.08
N ARG A 25 -50.91 15.34 9.25
CA ARG A 25 -51.72 15.48 10.48
C ARG A 25 -50.95 14.93 11.71
N PHE A 26 -51.16 15.62 12.79
CA PHE A 26 -50.84 15.22 14.17
C PHE A 26 -51.55 13.92 14.58
N GLY A 27 -50.87 13.10 15.37
CA GLY A 27 -51.41 12.02 16.14
C GLY A 27 -50.58 11.79 17.37
N ARG A 28 -50.93 12.45 18.50
CA ARG A 28 -50.45 12.11 19.84
C ARG A 28 -51.21 10.86 20.30
N CYS A 29 -50.52 9.89 20.82
CA CYS A 29 -51.08 8.96 21.82
C CYS A 29 -50.12 8.78 22.96
N THR A 30 -50.58 9.32 24.09
CA THR A 30 -50.08 9.07 25.43
C THR A 30 -50.63 7.72 25.93
N GLY A 31 -49.81 6.93 26.59
CA GLY A 31 -50.22 5.71 27.25
C GLY A 31 -49.14 5.21 28.19
N ALA A 32 -49.23 5.61 29.44
CA ALA A 32 -48.50 5.08 30.58
C ALA A 32 -49.11 3.73 31.00
N TRP A 33 -48.31 2.89 31.64
CA TRP A 33 -48.54 1.83 32.64
C TRP A 33 -47.29 0.95 32.60
N GLY A 34 -46.46 0.76 33.65
CA GLY A 34 -46.80 0.56 35.03
C GLY A 34 -46.26 -0.80 35.45
N GLY A 35 -45.23 -0.79 36.26
CA GLY A 35 -45.14 -1.68 37.40
C GLY A 35 -44.41 -3.02 37.32
N TRP A 36 -43.36 -3.09 38.12
CA TRP A 36 -43.00 -4.20 38.99
C TRP A 36 -42.54 -5.56 38.41
N PHE A 37 -41.30 -5.97 38.70
CA PHE A 37 -40.98 -7.00 39.71
C PHE A 37 -39.45 -7.13 39.90
N ALA A 38 -39.01 -6.62 41.05
CA ALA A 38 -37.75 -7.04 41.67
C ALA A 38 -38.00 -8.36 42.39
N ARG A 39 -37.17 -9.36 42.27
CA ARG A 39 -37.08 -10.43 43.25
C ARG A 39 -35.65 -10.92 43.40
N LYS A 40 -35.12 -10.57 44.55
CA LYS A 40 -33.96 -11.16 45.22
C LYS A 40 -34.18 -12.66 45.45
N TRP A 41 -33.13 -13.46 45.31
CA TRP A 41 -33.01 -14.69 46.08
C TRP A 41 -31.63 -14.75 46.71
N VAL A 42 -31.73 -14.88 48.07
CA VAL A 42 -30.64 -14.97 49.02
C VAL A 42 -30.65 -16.41 49.54
N TRP A 43 -29.44 -16.99 49.69
CA TRP A 43 -29.06 -18.03 50.66
C TRP A 43 -29.85 -19.34 50.76
N ALA A 44 -29.10 -20.46 50.60
CA ALA A 44 -29.32 -21.66 51.44
C ALA A 44 -27.98 -22.40 51.63
N CYS A 45 -27.41 -22.22 52.84
CA CYS A 45 -26.48 -23.16 53.45
C CYS A 45 -27.25 -24.39 53.92
N LEU A 46 -26.77 -25.59 53.60
CA LEU A 46 -27.24 -26.80 54.29
C LEU A 46 -26.04 -27.65 54.70
N VAL A 47 -25.92 -27.73 56.00
CA VAL A 47 -25.06 -28.65 56.78
C VAL A 47 -25.60 -30.05 56.61
N ALA A 48 -24.78 -31.04 56.30
CA ALA A 48 -25.11 -32.43 56.44
C ALA A 48 -23.96 -33.17 57.14
N SER A 49 -24.36 -33.85 58.16
CA SER A 49 -23.64 -34.41 59.29
C SER A 49 -22.79 -35.63 58.91
N LEU A 50 -21.75 -35.83 59.74
CA LEU A 50 -20.87 -36.97 59.87
C LEU A 50 -21.62 -38.31 60.01
N VAL A 51 -21.16 -39.32 59.21
CA VAL A 51 -21.22 -40.72 59.63
C VAL A 51 -19.80 -41.28 59.49
N ALA A 52 -19.18 -41.58 60.59
CA ALA A 52 -17.93 -42.28 60.71
C ALA A 52 -18.17 -43.76 60.45
N ALA A 53 -17.63 -44.34 59.41
CA ALA A 53 -17.52 -45.79 59.25
C ALA A 53 -16.02 -46.14 59.24
N CYS A 54 -15.61 -46.94 60.25
CA CYS A 54 -14.30 -47.53 60.34
C CYS A 54 -14.07 -48.51 59.18
N ALA A 55 -13.22 -48.15 58.24
CA ALA A 55 -12.70 -49.04 57.25
C ALA A 55 -11.16 -49.23 57.49
N THR A 56 -10.75 -50.46 57.67
CA THR A 56 -9.36 -50.90 57.79
C THR A 56 -8.58 -50.50 56.53
N PRO A 57 -7.36 -49.99 56.62
CA PRO A 57 -6.58 -49.63 55.46
C PRO A 57 -6.12 -50.89 54.69
N ALA A 58 -6.39 -50.90 53.41
CA ALA A 58 -5.80 -51.86 52.46
C ALA A 58 -4.28 -51.62 52.34
N PRO A 59 -3.47 -52.67 52.10
CA PRO A 59 -2.04 -52.52 51.93
C PRO A 59 -1.71 -51.67 50.70
N ALA A 60 -0.76 -50.77 50.86
CA ALA A 60 -0.31 -49.88 49.77
C ALA A 60 0.24 -50.69 48.59
N PRO A 61 -0.06 -50.28 47.36
CA PRO A 61 0.55 -50.87 46.18
C PRO A 61 2.06 -50.60 46.12
N PRO A 62 2.86 -51.49 45.54
CA PRO A 62 4.31 -51.30 45.45
C PRO A 62 4.60 -50.04 44.61
N PRO A 63 5.72 -49.36 44.87
CA PRO A 63 6.09 -48.16 44.15
C PRO A 63 6.25 -48.50 42.65
N PRO A 64 5.84 -47.59 41.74
CA PRO A 64 6.04 -47.81 40.32
C PRO A 64 7.54 -47.93 40.03
N ALA A 65 7.91 -48.91 39.22
CA ALA A 65 9.27 -49.07 38.76
C ALA A 65 9.71 -47.79 38.11
N VAL A 66 10.84 -47.23 38.62
CA VAL A 66 11.48 -46.07 38.02
C VAL A 66 11.93 -46.48 36.63
N MET A 67 11.16 -46.13 35.62
CA MET A 67 11.63 -46.20 34.23
C MET A 67 12.81 -45.24 34.11
N GLN A 68 13.98 -45.81 33.91
CA GLN A 68 15.13 -45.01 33.47
C GLN A 68 14.71 -44.27 32.20
N PRO A 69 14.94 -42.92 32.12
CA PRO A 69 14.68 -42.21 30.88
C PRO A 69 15.51 -42.86 29.80
N ALA A 70 14.84 -43.32 28.74
CA ALA A 70 15.53 -43.76 27.53
C ALA A 70 16.47 -42.65 27.10
N ALA A 71 17.70 -43.00 26.85
CA ALA A 71 18.70 -42.06 26.38
C ALA A 71 18.11 -41.33 25.17
N THR A 72 17.82 -40.05 25.34
CA THR A 72 17.39 -39.15 24.28
C THR A 72 18.47 -39.20 23.22
N ALA A 73 18.20 -39.85 22.10
CA ALA A 73 19.09 -39.82 20.95
C ALA A 73 19.39 -38.35 20.68
N ALA A 74 20.67 -37.98 20.79
CA ALA A 74 21.15 -36.63 20.50
C ALA A 74 20.60 -36.26 19.10
N ALA A 75 19.88 -35.17 19.03
CA ALA A 75 19.44 -34.62 17.74
C ALA A 75 20.67 -34.51 16.85
N PRO A 76 20.60 -34.94 15.58
CA PRO A 76 21.76 -34.84 14.70
C PRO A 76 22.20 -33.36 14.66
N SER A 77 23.48 -33.15 14.98
CA SER A 77 24.11 -31.84 14.89
C SER A 77 23.80 -31.30 13.48
N PRO A 78 23.38 -30.02 13.33
CA PRO A 78 23.08 -29.46 12.01
C PRO A 78 24.35 -29.62 11.16
N VAL A 79 24.24 -30.42 10.10
CA VAL A 79 25.28 -30.54 9.09
C VAL A 79 25.56 -29.11 8.58
N PRO A 80 26.80 -28.61 8.63
CA PRO A 80 27.12 -27.30 8.10
C PRO A 80 26.66 -27.26 6.64
N LEU A 81 25.72 -26.39 6.30
CA LEU A 81 25.31 -26.18 4.91
C LEU A 81 26.57 -25.89 4.10
N ALA A 82 26.84 -26.71 3.11
CA ALA A 82 27.95 -26.49 2.21
C ALA A 82 27.89 -25.07 1.66
N VAL A 83 28.99 -24.37 1.69
CA VAL A 83 29.08 -22.96 1.29
C VAL A 83 29.93 -22.86 0.05
N GLY A 84 29.44 -22.18 -0.98
CA GLY A 84 30.22 -21.90 -2.17
C GLY A 84 31.48 -21.08 -1.87
N ARG A 85 32.33 -20.89 -2.83
CA ARG A 85 33.67 -20.34 -2.68
C ARG A 85 33.74 -18.85 -3.02
N VAL A 86 34.36 -18.06 -2.13
CA VAL A 86 34.76 -16.68 -2.46
C VAL A 86 36.06 -16.74 -3.26
N LEU A 87 36.05 -16.29 -4.51
CA LEU A 87 37.20 -16.25 -5.40
C LEU A 87 37.99 -14.96 -5.26
N GLY A 88 37.31 -13.87 -4.87
CA GLY A 88 37.95 -12.58 -4.65
C GLY A 88 37.02 -11.63 -3.91
N ARG A 89 37.62 -10.65 -3.21
CA ARG A 89 36.89 -9.63 -2.45
C ARG A 89 37.60 -8.29 -2.49
N SER A 90 36.83 -7.24 -2.61
CA SER A 90 37.23 -5.86 -2.40
C SER A 90 36.22 -5.16 -1.50
N GLU A 91 36.41 -3.88 -1.23
CA GLU A 91 35.40 -3.06 -0.51
C GLU A 91 34.08 -2.91 -1.27
N ARG A 92 34.11 -3.05 -2.58
CA ARG A 92 32.94 -2.83 -3.47
C ARG A 92 32.30 -4.10 -4.00
N PHE A 93 33.02 -5.21 -4.06
CA PHE A 93 32.59 -6.44 -4.72
C PHE A 93 33.07 -7.70 -4.00
N VAL A 94 32.28 -8.76 -4.12
CA VAL A 94 32.71 -10.14 -3.87
C VAL A 94 32.52 -10.92 -5.17
N ILE A 95 33.54 -11.68 -5.60
CA ILE A 95 33.41 -12.68 -6.65
C ILE A 95 33.13 -14.00 -5.95
N TYR A 96 31.98 -14.56 -6.20
CA TYR A 96 31.50 -15.77 -5.51
C TYR A 96 31.15 -16.85 -6.51
N GLN A 97 31.62 -18.05 -6.24
CA GLN A 97 31.27 -19.26 -7.00
C GLN A 97 30.21 -20.03 -6.23
N PRO A 98 28.97 -20.03 -6.71
CA PRO A 98 27.86 -20.74 -6.06
C PRO A 98 28.05 -22.26 -6.14
N ILE A 99 27.40 -22.96 -5.22
CA ILE A 99 27.22 -24.42 -5.27
C ILE A 99 25.76 -24.77 -5.50
N ALA A 100 25.48 -26.04 -5.73
CA ALA A 100 24.12 -26.54 -5.83
C ALA A 100 23.31 -26.20 -4.56
N GLY A 101 22.13 -25.57 -4.75
CA GLY A 101 21.26 -25.10 -3.67
C GLY A 101 21.44 -23.62 -3.31
N ASP A 102 22.49 -22.94 -3.78
CA ASP A 102 22.58 -21.48 -3.67
C ASP A 102 21.53 -20.80 -4.54
N THR A 103 20.91 -19.75 -4.00
CA THR A 103 19.97 -18.89 -4.72
C THR A 103 20.43 -17.44 -4.63
N LEU A 104 19.94 -16.59 -5.53
CA LEU A 104 20.26 -15.16 -5.41
C LEU A 104 19.83 -14.58 -4.04
N ARG A 105 18.76 -15.12 -3.43
CA ARG A 105 18.32 -14.73 -2.07
C ARG A 105 19.29 -15.17 -0.99
N SER A 106 19.74 -16.44 -1.00
CA SER A 106 20.74 -16.92 -0.02
C SER A 106 22.06 -16.17 -0.14
N ILE A 107 22.48 -15.86 -1.37
CA ILE A 107 23.69 -15.08 -1.65
C ILE A 107 23.54 -13.64 -1.15
N ALA A 108 22.40 -12.99 -1.41
CA ALA A 108 22.12 -11.63 -0.93
C ALA A 108 22.04 -11.59 0.61
N ALA A 109 21.36 -12.54 1.25
CA ALA A 109 21.34 -12.65 2.71
C ALA A 109 22.76 -12.74 3.29
N ARG A 110 23.61 -13.56 2.68
CA ARG A 110 25.00 -13.80 3.13
C ARG A 110 25.91 -12.57 3.00
N PHE A 111 25.89 -11.91 1.85
CA PHE A 111 26.87 -10.86 1.53
C PHE A 111 26.32 -9.44 1.70
N LEU A 112 24.99 -9.24 1.59
CA LEU A 112 24.34 -7.95 1.69
C LEU A 112 23.53 -7.81 3.00
N GLY A 113 23.45 -8.88 3.80
CA GLY A 113 22.70 -8.90 5.06
C GLY A 113 21.16 -8.81 4.88
N ASP A 114 20.68 -8.98 3.65
CA ASP A 114 19.27 -8.77 3.33
C ASP A 114 18.88 -9.58 2.07
N GLU A 115 18.10 -10.65 2.24
CA GLU A 115 17.66 -11.50 1.13
C GLU A 115 16.78 -10.78 0.10
N THR A 116 16.10 -9.71 0.51
CA THR A 116 15.25 -8.92 -0.39
C THR A 116 16.06 -8.15 -1.43
N LYS A 117 17.37 -7.98 -1.22
CA LYS A 117 18.32 -7.39 -2.18
C LYS A 117 18.83 -8.36 -3.24
N HIS A 118 18.26 -9.57 -3.36
CA HIS A 118 18.67 -10.56 -4.37
C HIS A 118 18.71 -10.01 -5.80
N TRP A 119 17.79 -9.09 -6.13
CA TRP A 119 17.75 -8.41 -7.41
C TRP A 119 19.04 -7.64 -7.73
N THR A 120 19.74 -7.11 -6.71
CA THR A 120 21.02 -6.40 -6.89
C THR A 120 22.07 -7.32 -7.53
N VAL A 121 22.11 -8.57 -7.08
CA VAL A 121 23.01 -9.59 -7.65
C VAL A 121 22.54 -10.00 -9.04
N GLY A 122 21.25 -10.27 -9.21
CA GLY A 122 20.66 -10.65 -10.50
C GLY A 122 20.83 -9.57 -11.57
N ASP A 123 20.46 -8.33 -11.28
CA ASP A 123 20.55 -7.18 -12.19
C ASP A 123 22.00 -6.87 -12.60
N PHE A 124 22.96 -7.01 -11.65
CA PHE A 124 24.36 -6.76 -11.93
C PHE A 124 24.95 -7.79 -12.88
N ASN A 125 24.65 -9.07 -12.68
CA ASN A 125 25.17 -10.17 -13.51
C ASN A 125 24.29 -10.46 -14.74
N GLY A 126 23.12 -9.85 -14.88
CA GLY A 126 22.18 -10.10 -15.98
C GLY A 126 21.52 -11.49 -15.90
N ILE A 127 21.34 -12.06 -14.69
CA ILE A 127 20.84 -13.41 -14.47
C ILE A 127 19.57 -13.40 -13.62
N ALA A 128 18.67 -14.36 -13.88
CA ALA A 128 17.46 -14.55 -13.09
C ALA A 128 17.65 -15.52 -11.89
N GLN A 129 18.64 -16.40 -11.97
CA GLN A 129 18.96 -17.39 -10.92
C GLN A 129 20.47 -17.64 -10.87
N ALA A 130 20.97 -18.07 -9.72
CA ALA A 130 22.35 -18.50 -9.56
C ALA A 130 22.51 -19.93 -10.10
N GLU A 131 23.59 -20.17 -10.85
CA GLU A 131 23.97 -21.48 -11.35
C GLU A 131 25.19 -21.98 -10.59
N ALA A 132 25.22 -23.28 -10.24
CA ALA A 132 26.35 -23.89 -9.58
C ALA A 132 27.61 -23.79 -10.46
N ASP A 133 28.74 -23.54 -9.83
CA ASP A 133 30.07 -23.42 -10.47
C ASP A 133 30.24 -22.25 -11.46
N GLN A 134 29.21 -21.43 -11.67
CA GLN A 134 29.31 -20.19 -12.46
C GLN A 134 29.62 -18.99 -11.55
N PRO A 135 30.84 -18.44 -11.60
CA PRO A 135 31.20 -17.30 -10.81
C PRO A 135 30.30 -16.09 -11.08
N LEU A 136 29.86 -15.43 -10.00
CA LEU A 136 29.09 -14.21 -10.10
C LEU A 136 29.68 -13.11 -9.22
N VAL A 137 29.36 -11.87 -9.51
CA VAL A 137 29.80 -10.71 -8.76
C VAL A 137 28.67 -10.23 -7.84
N VAL A 138 28.95 -10.13 -6.54
CA VAL A 138 28.05 -9.53 -5.57
C VAL A 138 28.49 -8.09 -5.30
N PRO A 139 27.73 -7.07 -5.73
CA PRO A 139 28.06 -5.68 -5.44
C PRO A 139 27.72 -5.36 -3.98
N LEU A 140 28.71 -4.95 -3.18
CA LEU A 140 28.56 -4.58 -1.77
C LEU A 140 28.07 -3.14 -1.58
N THR A 141 28.26 -2.30 -2.58
CA THR A 141 27.81 -0.90 -2.59
C THR A 141 26.88 -0.66 -3.79
N PRO A 142 25.96 0.31 -3.74
CA PRO A 142 25.12 0.65 -4.88
C PRO A 142 25.96 1.00 -6.11
N ILE A 143 25.66 0.33 -7.22
CA ILE A 143 26.27 0.60 -8.51
C ILE A 143 25.22 1.23 -9.41
N ASN A 144 25.58 2.33 -10.05
CA ASN A 144 24.69 3.10 -10.89
C ASN A 144 23.36 3.48 -10.18
N PRO A 145 23.42 4.18 -9.02
CA PRO A 145 22.21 4.55 -8.26
C PRO A 145 21.26 5.46 -9.05
N LEU A 146 21.74 6.10 -10.10
CA LEU A 146 20.96 6.96 -10.99
C LEU A 146 20.22 6.19 -12.08
N GLY A 147 20.57 4.91 -12.31
CA GLY A 147 19.97 4.10 -13.37
C GLY A 147 20.24 4.63 -14.77
N VAL A 148 21.39 5.32 -15.00
CA VAL A 148 21.79 5.86 -16.30
C VAL A 148 22.72 4.89 -17.00
N TYR A 149 22.41 4.58 -18.24
CA TYR A 149 23.20 3.70 -19.13
C TYR A 149 23.59 4.48 -20.39
N ALA A 150 24.44 3.91 -21.22
CA ALA A 150 24.94 4.59 -22.43
C ALA A 150 23.80 4.96 -23.42
N ASP A 151 22.79 4.12 -23.50
CA ASP A 151 21.70 4.20 -24.49
C ASP A 151 20.33 4.48 -23.86
N GLN A 152 20.22 4.42 -22.54
CA GLN A 152 18.94 4.55 -21.84
C GLN A 152 19.10 4.97 -20.40
N TYR A 153 18.01 5.39 -19.80
CA TYR A 153 17.91 5.61 -18.35
C TYR A 153 16.69 4.91 -17.76
N GLN A 154 16.85 4.47 -16.52
CA GLN A 154 15.80 3.80 -15.77
C GLN A 154 14.68 4.77 -15.41
N THR A 155 13.44 4.32 -15.53
CA THR A 155 12.26 5.02 -15.02
C THR A 155 11.43 4.10 -14.14
N VAL A 156 10.71 4.68 -13.18
CA VAL A 156 9.75 3.95 -12.37
C VAL A 156 8.34 4.46 -12.69
N PRO A 157 7.50 3.64 -13.34
CA PRO A 157 6.10 3.99 -13.55
C PRO A 157 5.34 3.95 -12.23
N ILE A 158 4.45 4.92 -12.03
CA ILE A 158 3.50 4.96 -10.92
C ILE A 158 2.11 4.76 -11.51
N LEU A 159 1.45 3.67 -11.14
CA LEU A 159 0.09 3.34 -11.57
C LEU A 159 -0.91 4.06 -10.66
N CYS A 160 -1.95 4.63 -11.27
CA CYS A 160 -3.01 5.33 -10.56
C CYS A 160 -4.36 4.63 -10.78
N TYR A 161 -4.87 4.02 -9.73
CA TYR A 161 -6.20 3.41 -9.63
C TYR A 161 -7.12 4.32 -8.82
N HIS A 162 -8.44 4.05 -8.84
CA HIS A 162 -9.41 4.76 -8.01
C HIS A 162 -10.38 3.77 -7.37
N ARG A 163 -11.37 3.30 -8.11
CA ARG A 163 -12.44 2.43 -7.63
C ARG A 163 -12.25 0.99 -8.12
N PHE A 164 -12.69 0.05 -7.33
CA PHE A 164 -12.74 -1.36 -7.72
C PHE A 164 -14.19 -1.86 -7.75
N GLY A 165 -14.50 -2.80 -8.67
CA GLY A 165 -15.84 -3.33 -8.85
C GLY A 165 -15.88 -4.84 -9.05
N ILE A 166 -17.08 -5.43 -8.90
CA ILE A 166 -17.34 -6.82 -9.29
C ILE A 166 -17.95 -6.75 -10.69
N GLY A 167 -17.19 -7.13 -11.73
CA GLY A 167 -17.65 -7.02 -13.12
C GLY A 167 -17.30 -5.68 -13.79
N SER A 168 -17.84 -5.42 -14.98
CA SER A 168 -17.48 -4.30 -15.87
C SER A 168 -18.36 -3.04 -15.72
N GLY A 169 -19.28 -2.99 -14.76
CA GLY A 169 -20.35 -1.98 -14.71
C GLY A 169 -20.03 -0.66 -13.97
N GLY A 170 -18.84 -0.48 -13.43
CA GLY A 170 -18.54 0.62 -12.50
C GLY A 170 -18.10 1.95 -13.12
N GLY A 171 -18.17 2.12 -14.44
CA GLY A 171 -17.66 3.29 -15.14
C GLY A 171 -16.15 3.25 -15.37
N LYS A 172 -15.63 4.26 -16.11
CA LYS A 172 -14.25 4.30 -16.60
C LYS A 172 -13.21 4.25 -15.48
N MET A 173 -13.49 4.83 -14.31
CA MET A 173 -12.58 4.89 -13.16
C MET A 173 -12.64 3.63 -12.28
N SER A 174 -13.50 2.65 -12.61
CA SER A 174 -13.68 1.43 -11.82
C SER A 174 -13.03 0.23 -12.52
N VAL A 175 -11.95 -0.28 -11.93
CA VAL A 175 -11.27 -1.50 -12.41
C VAL A 175 -11.94 -2.72 -11.76
N SER A 176 -12.28 -3.74 -12.55
CA SER A 176 -12.81 -4.96 -11.98
C SER A 176 -11.77 -5.67 -11.12
N VAL A 177 -12.19 -6.29 -10.01
CA VAL A 177 -11.27 -7.03 -9.14
C VAL A 177 -10.59 -8.17 -9.89
N ALA A 178 -11.23 -8.75 -10.89
CA ALA A 178 -10.65 -9.78 -11.75
C ALA A 178 -9.50 -9.23 -12.61
N ASN A 179 -9.70 -8.05 -13.23
CA ASN A 179 -8.63 -7.38 -13.98
C ASN A 179 -7.48 -6.96 -13.07
N PHE A 180 -7.78 -6.41 -11.90
CA PHE A 180 -6.75 -6.04 -10.92
C PHE A 180 -5.93 -7.25 -10.51
N ALA A 181 -6.58 -8.38 -10.16
CA ALA A 181 -5.89 -9.63 -9.83
C ALA A 181 -5.00 -10.11 -10.98
N ALA A 182 -5.50 -10.09 -12.23
CA ALA A 182 -4.72 -10.50 -13.41
C ALA A 182 -3.50 -9.58 -13.65
N GLN A 183 -3.64 -8.27 -13.38
CA GLN A 183 -2.54 -7.30 -13.47
C GLN A 183 -1.47 -7.59 -12.41
N LEU A 184 -1.86 -7.85 -11.15
CA LEU A 184 -0.93 -8.19 -10.07
C LEU A 184 -0.25 -9.56 -10.31
N ASP A 185 -1.02 -10.57 -10.74
CA ASP A 185 -0.47 -11.88 -11.13
C ASP A 185 0.55 -11.74 -12.28
N TRP A 186 0.30 -10.85 -13.23
CA TRP A 186 1.23 -10.60 -14.33
C TRP A 186 2.50 -9.90 -13.85
N LEU A 187 2.39 -8.87 -12.99
CA LEU A 187 3.56 -8.22 -12.39
C LEU A 187 4.44 -9.23 -11.67
N LYS A 188 3.85 -10.11 -10.85
CA LYS A 188 4.59 -11.13 -10.10
C LYS A 188 5.29 -12.14 -10.99
N ARG A 189 4.61 -12.64 -12.03
CA ARG A 189 5.18 -13.63 -12.97
C ARG A 189 6.27 -13.07 -13.88
N ASN A 190 6.35 -11.74 -14.03
CA ASN A 190 7.34 -11.07 -14.87
C ASN A 190 8.39 -10.33 -14.04
N ASP A 191 8.60 -10.72 -12.78
CA ASP A 191 9.63 -10.21 -11.88
C ASP A 191 9.60 -8.69 -11.69
N TYR A 192 8.38 -8.11 -11.66
CA TYR A 192 8.24 -6.70 -11.30
C TYR A 192 8.29 -6.54 -9.78
N HIS A 193 9.05 -5.55 -9.34
CA HIS A 193 9.15 -5.16 -7.94
C HIS A 193 8.18 -4.01 -7.65
N VAL A 194 7.13 -4.31 -6.90
CA VAL A 194 6.18 -3.29 -6.46
C VAL A 194 6.76 -2.57 -5.24
N LEU A 195 7.22 -1.34 -5.44
CA LEU A 195 7.87 -0.54 -4.42
C LEU A 195 6.86 0.30 -3.62
N PRO A 196 7.02 0.44 -2.30
CA PRO A 196 6.40 1.54 -1.57
C PRO A 196 6.81 2.88 -2.18
N LEU A 197 5.87 3.80 -2.33
CA LEU A 197 6.13 5.11 -2.98
C LEU A 197 7.26 5.89 -2.26
N SER A 198 7.35 5.79 -0.95
CA SER A 198 8.40 6.42 -0.14
C SER A 198 9.83 5.98 -0.53
N GLN A 199 10.00 4.80 -1.13
CA GLN A 199 11.31 4.35 -1.59
C GLN A 199 11.83 5.12 -2.79
N LEU A 200 10.95 5.79 -3.55
CA LEU A 200 11.38 6.64 -4.66
C LEU A 200 12.18 7.87 -4.20
N ILE A 201 11.99 8.34 -2.97
CA ILE A 201 12.75 9.49 -2.44
C ILE A 201 14.26 9.24 -2.56
N GLY A 202 14.73 8.09 -2.08
CA GLY A 202 16.15 7.75 -2.17
C GLY A 202 16.66 7.56 -3.61
N PHE A 203 15.80 7.10 -4.51
CA PHE A 203 16.12 6.97 -5.94
C PHE A 203 16.20 8.37 -6.62
N LEU A 204 15.25 9.24 -6.37
CA LEU A 204 15.22 10.61 -6.90
C LEU A 204 16.38 11.46 -6.39
N GLU A 205 16.89 11.17 -5.19
CA GLU A 205 18.06 11.83 -4.62
C GLU A 205 19.39 11.17 -5.03
N GLY A 206 19.36 10.14 -5.86
CA GLY A 206 20.56 9.42 -6.33
C GLY A 206 21.29 8.65 -5.23
N ARG A 207 20.66 8.45 -4.07
CA ARG A 207 21.26 7.76 -2.91
C ARG A 207 20.95 6.26 -2.85
N ARG A 208 19.93 5.81 -3.61
CA ARG A 208 19.46 4.42 -3.58
C ARG A 208 19.18 3.90 -4.99
N THR A 209 19.66 2.72 -5.27
CA THR A 209 19.25 1.95 -6.45
C THR A 209 17.86 1.34 -6.23
N VAL A 210 17.11 1.17 -7.30
CA VAL A 210 15.88 0.38 -7.32
C VAL A 210 15.99 -0.70 -8.39
N PRO A 211 15.28 -1.85 -8.27
CA PRO A 211 15.29 -2.90 -9.28
C PRO A 211 14.92 -2.37 -10.67
N LYS A 212 15.50 -2.95 -11.72
CA LYS A 212 15.22 -2.52 -13.10
C LYS A 212 13.73 -2.56 -13.47
N ARG A 213 13.01 -3.56 -12.98
CA ARG A 213 11.56 -3.72 -13.20
C ARG A 213 10.77 -3.25 -11.99
N SER A 214 10.96 -1.99 -11.59
CA SER A 214 10.22 -1.37 -10.49
C SER A 214 8.94 -0.71 -10.96
N VAL A 215 7.89 -0.80 -10.15
CA VAL A 215 6.61 -0.13 -10.33
C VAL A 215 6.04 0.28 -8.97
N VAL A 216 5.27 1.36 -8.93
CA VAL A 216 4.53 1.78 -7.73
C VAL A 216 3.03 1.69 -8.02
N ILE A 217 2.26 1.23 -7.03
CA ILE A 217 0.80 1.21 -7.08
C ILE A 217 0.28 2.35 -6.20
N THR A 218 -0.55 3.23 -6.78
CA THR A 218 -1.29 4.26 -6.05
C THR A 218 -2.78 4.11 -6.30
N ILE A 219 -3.59 4.48 -5.31
CA ILE A 219 -5.05 4.42 -5.36
C ILE A 219 -5.56 5.75 -4.81
N ASP A 220 -6.43 6.43 -5.52
CA ASP A 220 -6.93 7.75 -5.14
C ASP A 220 -8.35 7.71 -4.56
N ASP A 221 -8.78 8.83 -4.01
CA ASP A 221 -10.09 9.19 -3.47
C ASP A 221 -10.44 8.57 -2.10
N GLY A 222 -10.15 7.31 -1.85
CA GLY A 222 -10.55 6.65 -0.61
C GLY A 222 -11.91 5.95 -0.67
N TYR A 223 -12.24 5.31 -1.79
CA TYR A 223 -13.45 4.49 -1.93
C TYR A 223 -13.40 3.23 -1.08
N GLU A 224 -14.55 2.83 -0.51
CA GLU A 224 -14.73 1.61 0.30
C GLU A 224 -14.24 0.33 -0.41
N SER A 225 -14.39 0.29 -1.72
CA SER A 225 -13.95 -0.82 -2.55
C SER A 225 -12.45 -1.14 -2.44
N VAL A 226 -11.63 -0.20 -1.99
CA VAL A 226 -10.20 -0.43 -1.73
C VAL A 226 -10.02 -1.44 -0.60
N HIS A 227 -10.75 -1.28 0.49
CA HIS A 227 -10.71 -2.20 1.62
C HIS A 227 -11.29 -3.58 1.25
N ARG A 228 -12.48 -3.60 0.65
CA ARG A 228 -13.20 -4.84 0.37
C ARG A 228 -12.63 -5.66 -0.78
N LEU A 229 -12.14 -5.01 -1.85
CA LEU A 229 -11.76 -5.68 -3.09
C LEU A 229 -10.25 -5.62 -3.39
N ALA A 230 -9.58 -4.48 -3.16
CA ALA A 230 -8.17 -4.33 -3.48
C ALA A 230 -7.26 -4.93 -2.41
N LEU A 231 -7.50 -4.67 -1.12
CA LEU A 231 -6.65 -5.16 -0.03
C LEU A 231 -6.45 -6.68 -0.04
N PRO A 232 -7.48 -7.54 -0.26
CA PRO A 232 -7.27 -8.98 -0.37
C PRO A 232 -6.32 -9.37 -1.50
N GLN A 233 -6.37 -8.66 -2.63
CA GLN A 233 -5.46 -8.91 -3.76
C GLN A 233 -4.03 -8.46 -3.44
N LEU A 234 -3.86 -7.31 -2.81
CA LEU A 234 -2.55 -6.83 -2.35
C LEU A 234 -1.93 -7.82 -1.35
N ARG A 235 -2.71 -8.34 -0.39
CA ARG A 235 -2.26 -9.37 0.57
C ARG A 235 -1.83 -10.67 -0.11
N LYS A 236 -2.61 -11.16 -1.07
CA LYS A 236 -2.30 -12.38 -1.83
C LYS A 236 -0.93 -12.31 -2.51
N HIS A 237 -0.54 -11.12 -3.01
CA HIS A 237 0.70 -10.93 -3.75
C HIS A 237 1.86 -10.42 -2.89
N GLY A 238 1.58 -9.91 -1.69
CA GLY A 238 2.55 -9.22 -0.84
C GLY A 238 2.97 -7.87 -1.42
N PHE A 239 2.07 -7.19 -2.14
CA PHE A 239 2.36 -5.93 -2.81
C PHE A 239 1.92 -4.72 -1.98
N ALA A 240 2.79 -3.71 -1.93
CA ALA A 240 2.48 -2.45 -1.29
C ALA A 240 1.67 -1.53 -2.22
N ALA A 241 0.85 -0.65 -1.63
CA ALA A 241 0.18 0.43 -2.32
C ALA A 241 0.16 1.69 -1.47
N THR A 242 0.08 2.87 -2.11
CA THR A 242 -0.20 4.14 -1.43
C THR A 242 -1.63 4.55 -1.74
N LEU A 243 -2.41 4.81 -0.71
CA LEU A 243 -3.78 5.28 -0.80
C LEU A 243 -3.85 6.78 -0.49
N PHE A 244 -4.28 7.58 -1.44
CA PHE A 244 -4.50 9.01 -1.29
C PHE A 244 -5.97 9.29 -0.99
N VAL A 245 -6.26 9.88 0.16
CA VAL A 245 -7.64 10.16 0.59
C VAL A 245 -7.89 11.65 0.76
N TYR A 246 -9.04 12.13 0.30
CA TYR A 246 -9.51 13.46 0.67
C TYR A 246 -10.44 13.37 1.88
N THR A 247 -10.14 14.21 2.88
CA THR A 247 -10.67 13.96 4.23
C THR A 247 -12.16 14.21 4.40
N ASP A 248 -12.75 15.08 3.60
CA ASP A 248 -14.19 15.36 3.65
C ASP A 248 -15.05 14.22 3.09
N PHE A 249 -14.44 13.24 2.41
CA PHE A 249 -15.14 12.05 1.92
C PHE A 249 -15.19 10.93 2.95
N ILE A 250 -14.24 10.88 3.88
CA ILE A 250 -14.13 9.78 4.86
C ILE A 250 -15.41 9.64 5.65
N GLY A 251 -16.02 8.44 5.59
CA GLY A 251 -17.28 8.13 6.27
C GLY A 251 -18.54 8.41 5.44
N ALA A 252 -18.44 8.93 4.23
CA ALA A 252 -19.56 9.00 3.29
C ALA A 252 -19.97 7.59 2.81
N ALA A 253 -21.13 7.45 2.15
CA ALA A 253 -21.73 6.16 1.80
C ALA A 253 -20.80 5.22 1.01
N ASP A 254 -20.04 5.77 0.05
CA ASP A 254 -19.12 4.99 -0.80
C ASP A 254 -17.66 5.05 -0.35
N ALA A 255 -17.40 5.77 0.75
CA ALA A 255 -16.06 6.04 1.23
C ALA A 255 -15.62 5.04 2.29
N LEU A 256 -14.31 4.96 2.47
CA LEU A 256 -13.71 4.31 3.62
C LEU A 256 -14.11 5.01 4.92
N SER A 257 -14.44 4.22 5.93
CA SER A 257 -14.54 4.69 7.31
C SER A 257 -13.14 4.80 7.95
N TRP A 258 -13.03 5.53 9.06
CA TRP A 258 -11.79 5.58 9.85
C TRP A 258 -11.36 4.20 10.34
N ALA A 259 -12.30 3.32 10.70
CA ALA A 259 -12.01 1.94 11.11
C ALA A 259 -11.35 1.14 9.97
N GLN A 260 -11.89 1.23 8.75
CA GLN A 260 -11.31 0.57 7.57
C GLN A 260 -9.94 1.15 7.19
N LEU A 261 -9.73 2.47 7.35
CA LEU A 261 -8.41 3.09 7.16
C LEU A 261 -7.38 2.55 8.18
N HIS A 262 -7.78 2.36 9.45
CA HIS A 262 -6.92 1.70 10.44
C HIS A 262 -6.56 0.27 10.05
N GLU A 263 -7.51 -0.52 9.52
CA GLU A 263 -7.25 -1.88 9.05
C GLU A 263 -6.31 -1.91 7.83
N LEU A 264 -6.45 -0.94 6.93
CA LEU A 264 -5.54 -0.78 5.78
C LEU A 264 -4.11 -0.49 6.24
N VAL A 265 -3.93 0.45 7.16
CA VAL A 265 -2.61 0.78 7.76
C VAL A 265 -2.05 -0.42 8.53
N ALA A 266 -2.86 -1.07 9.37
CA ALA A 266 -2.46 -2.23 10.18
C ALA A 266 -2.04 -3.43 9.31
N SER A 267 -2.47 -3.49 8.05
CA SER A 267 -2.03 -4.54 7.11
C SER A 267 -0.53 -4.49 6.79
N GLY A 268 0.13 -3.35 7.03
CA GLY A 268 1.53 -3.11 6.65
C GLY A 268 1.76 -2.98 5.14
N LEU A 269 0.70 -3.08 4.32
CA LEU A 269 0.78 -3.02 2.85
C LEU A 269 0.29 -1.68 2.28
N VAL A 270 -0.56 -0.95 3.00
CA VAL A 270 -1.17 0.28 2.51
C VAL A 270 -0.68 1.47 3.32
N ASP A 271 0.01 2.38 2.63
CA ASP A 271 0.41 3.68 3.16
C ASP A 271 -0.66 4.71 2.83
N VAL A 272 -1.24 5.36 3.87
CA VAL A 272 -2.33 6.33 3.69
C VAL A 272 -1.77 7.73 3.68
N GLN A 273 -2.03 8.47 2.59
CA GLN A 273 -1.48 9.79 2.29
C GLN A 273 -2.58 10.78 1.86
N ALA A 274 -2.24 12.06 1.67
CA ALA A 274 -3.21 13.13 1.46
C ALA A 274 -3.60 13.33 -0.02
N HIS A 275 -4.91 13.53 -0.26
CA HIS A 275 -5.50 13.90 -1.55
C HIS A 275 -6.34 15.19 -1.45
N SER A 276 -5.86 16.19 -0.74
CA SER A 276 -6.56 17.41 -0.31
C SER A 276 -7.64 17.19 0.76
N LYS A 277 -8.26 18.28 1.17
CA LYS A 277 -9.40 18.27 2.09
C LYS A 277 -10.71 17.96 1.38
N THR A 278 -11.02 18.68 0.29
CA THR A 278 -12.34 18.69 -0.36
C THR A 278 -12.38 18.07 -1.75
N HIS A 279 -11.23 17.70 -2.32
CA HIS A 279 -11.07 17.23 -3.70
C HIS A 279 -11.47 18.26 -4.77
N ARG A 280 -11.43 19.56 -4.44
CA ARG A 280 -11.61 20.61 -5.47
C ARG A 280 -10.38 20.70 -6.37
N ASN A 281 -10.55 21.25 -7.58
CA ASN A 281 -9.38 21.58 -8.39
C ASN A 281 -8.62 22.76 -7.75
N LEU A 282 -7.42 22.49 -7.25
CA LEU A 282 -6.65 23.43 -6.43
C LEU A 282 -6.01 24.56 -7.24
N ILE A 283 -5.98 24.49 -8.57
CA ILE A 283 -5.50 25.59 -9.42
C ILE A 283 -6.62 26.54 -9.86
N GLU A 284 -7.88 26.18 -9.63
CA GLU A 284 -9.02 27.03 -9.95
C GLU A 284 -9.32 27.96 -8.78
N ARG A 285 -9.37 29.26 -9.08
CA ARG A 285 -9.81 30.30 -8.14
C ARG A 285 -11.29 30.58 -8.32
N GLU A 286 -11.95 30.93 -7.25
CA GLU A 286 -13.29 31.49 -7.34
C GLU A 286 -13.25 32.92 -7.82
N ALA A 287 -14.32 33.36 -8.54
CA ALA A 287 -14.39 34.72 -9.03
C ALA A 287 -14.46 35.70 -7.84
N GLY A 288 -13.49 36.61 -7.77
CA GLY A 288 -13.38 37.59 -6.70
C GLY A 288 -12.41 37.24 -5.59
N ASP A 289 -11.83 36.03 -5.57
CA ASP A 289 -10.80 35.68 -4.59
C ASP A 289 -9.56 36.54 -4.75
N SER A 290 -9.13 37.16 -3.64
CA SER A 290 -7.82 37.78 -3.58
C SER A 290 -6.72 36.69 -3.59
N GLU A 291 -5.51 37.10 -3.91
CA GLU A 291 -4.32 36.23 -3.83
C GLU A 291 -4.15 35.63 -2.43
N GLU A 292 -4.42 36.42 -1.40
CA GLU A 292 -4.29 35.98 -0.01
C GLU A 292 -5.36 34.95 0.38
N GLN A 293 -6.61 35.16 -0.05
CA GLN A 293 -7.69 34.20 0.16
C GLN A 293 -7.40 32.88 -0.53
N TYR A 294 -6.87 32.89 -1.75
CA TYR A 294 -6.46 31.69 -2.46
C TYR A 294 -5.33 30.97 -1.73
N LYS A 295 -4.31 31.66 -1.22
CA LYS A 295 -3.23 31.05 -0.43
C LYS A 295 -3.74 30.43 0.87
N GLN A 296 -4.67 31.09 1.55
CA GLN A 296 -5.30 30.54 2.77
C GLN A 296 -6.13 29.29 2.47
N LEU A 297 -6.84 29.29 1.35
CA LEU A 297 -7.57 28.10 0.89
C LEU A 297 -6.61 26.94 0.61
N LEU A 298 -5.53 27.18 -0.15
CA LEU A 298 -4.54 26.14 -0.43
C LEU A 298 -3.87 25.64 0.84
N ASP A 299 -3.58 26.53 1.81
CA ASP A 299 -3.03 26.12 3.10
C ASP A 299 -3.98 25.14 3.82
N ALA A 300 -5.28 25.45 3.86
CA ALA A 300 -6.27 24.59 4.48
C ALA A 300 -6.40 23.23 3.75
N GLU A 301 -6.43 23.25 2.41
CA GLU A 301 -6.53 22.03 1.58
C GLU A 301 -5.33 21.09 1.73
N VAL A 302 -4.16 21.61 2.10
CA VAL A 302 -2.91 20.86 2.26
C VAL A 302 -2.67 20.46 3.72
N ARG A 303 -2.88 21.40 4.66
CA ARG A 303 -2.58 21.21 6.08
C ARG A 303 -3.60 20.33 6.79
N VAL A 304 -4.90 20.63 6.59
CA VAL A 304 -5.97 19.95 7.35
C VAL A 304 -5.98 18.43 7.12
N PRO A 305 -5.91 17.90 5.88
CA PRO A 305 -5.88 16.45 5.67
C PRO A 305 -4.66 15.81 6.32
N ARG A 306 -3.50 16.44 6.25
CA ARG A 306 -2.30 15.94 6.91
C ARG A 306 -2.49 15.79 8.40
N GLU A 307 -2.90 16.88 9.09
CA GLU A 307 -3.11 16.88 10.53
C GLU A 307 -4.18 15.85 10.96
N ALA A 308 -5.25 15.70 10.16
CA ALA A 308 -6.32 14.75 10.45
C ALA A 308 -5.84 13.30 10.33
N LEU A 309 -5.13 12.96 9.24
CA LEU A 309 -4.61 11.62 8.99
C LEU A 309 -3.53 11.24 10.01
N GLU A 310 -2.55 12.14 10.25
CA GLU A 310 -1.49 11.90 11.23
C GLU A 310 -2.05 11.67 12.64
N ARG A 311 -3.02 12.48 13.06
CA ARG A 311 -3.66 12.35 14.37
C ARG A 311 -4.51 11.09 14.51
N LYS A 312 -5.27 10.73 13.46
CA LYS A 312 -6.25 9.63 13.53
C LYS A 312 -5.62 8.27 13.28
N LEU A 313 -4.64 8.17 12.38
CA LEU A 313 -4.05 6.90 11.95
C LEU A 313 -2.66 6.63 12.51
N THR A 314 -2.05 7.61 13.19
CA THR A 314 -0.66 7.51 13.70
C THR A 314 0.36 7.20 12.57
N VAL A 315 0.14 7.79 11.41
CA VAL A 315 1.01 7.69 10.23
C VAL A 315 1.78 8.98 10.00
N GLN A 316 2.76 8.95 9.10
CA GLN A 316 3.44 10.16 8.62
C GLN A 316 2.92 10.52 7.24
N VAL A 317 2.34 11.71 7.08
CA VAL A 317 1.84 12.19 5.79
C VAL A 317 2.90 13.10 5.16
N ARG A 318 3.52 12.61 4.08
CA ARG A 318 4.61 13.27 3.36
C ARG A 318 4.41 13.33 1.85
N GLN A 319 3.32 12.75 1.37
CA GLN A 319 3.03 12.58 -0.05
C GLN A 319 1.64 13.15 -0.34
N PHE A 320 1.50 13.82 -1.48
CA PHE A 320 0.28 14.50 -1.88
C PHE A 320 -0.08 14.15 -3.32
N ALA A 321 -1.25 13.60 -3.57
CA ALA A 321 -1.77 13.50 -4.92
C ALA A 321 -2.64 14.73 -5.22
N PHE A 322 -2.40 15.37 -6.37
CA PHE A 322 -3.20 16.53 -6.76
C PHE A 322 -4.57 16.08 -7.27
N PRO A 323 -5.69 16.60 -6.75
CA PRO A 323 -6.99 16.42 -7.37
C PRO A 323 -6.94 16.79 -8.87
N TYR A 324 -7.46 15.91 -9.72
CA TYR A 324 -7.40 16.03 -11.19
C TYR A 324 -5.98 15.99 -11.78
N GLY A 325 -4.94 15.89 -10.95
CA GLY A 325 -3.53 15.91 -11.35
C GLY A 325 -2.96 17.30 -11.61
N ASP A 326 -3.71 18.36 -11.35
CA ASP A 326 -3.35 19.74 -11.65
C ASP A 326 -2.60 20.40 -10.49
N ALA A 327 -1.51 21.10 -10.83
CA ALA A 327 -0.72 21.84 -9.87
C ALA A 327 -0.19 23.17 -10.49
N ASN A 328 0.02 24.16 -9.64
CA ASN A 328 0.69 25.41 -9.99
C ASN A 328 1.76 25.74 -8.94
N GLN A 329 2.58 26.74 -9.22
CA GLN A 329 3.70 27.11 -8.35
C GLN A 329 3.24 27.47 -6.93
N THR A 330 2.12 28.21 -6.78
CA THR A 330 1.59 28.59 -5.47
C THR A 330 1.26 27.37 -4.61
N LEU A 331 0.64 26.33 -5.22
CA LEU A 331 0.35 25.07 -4.52
C LEU A 331 1.63 24.31 -4.16
N LEU A 332 2.63 24.28 -5.07
CA LEU A 332 3.92 23.64 -4.77
C LEU A 332 4.63 24.32 -3.61
N ASP A 333 4.59 25.64 -3.52
CA ASP A 333 5.17 26.44 -2.42
C ASP A 333 4.46 26.12 -1.09
N VAL A 334 3.14 25.91 -1.11
CA VAL A 334 2.36 25.47 0.06
C VAL A 334 2.78 24.08 0.49
N LEU A 335 2.89 23.12 -0.44
CA LEU A 335 3.35 21.76 -0.13
C LEU A 335 4.75 21.76 0.49
N ALA A 336 5.67 22.56 -0.06
CA ALA A 336 7.04 22.69 0.45
C ALA A 336 7.06 23.25 1.89
N ARG A 337 6.27 24.29 2.18
CA ARG A 337 6.09 24.85 3.54
C ARG A 337 5.59 23.79 4.53
N HIS A 338 4.66 22.95 4.11
CA HIS A 338 4.15 21.85 4.91
C HIS A 338 5.01 20.57 4.83
N ARG A 339 6.23 20.65 4.27
CA ARG A 339 7.23 19.57 4.24
C ARG A 339 6.72 18.29 3.58
N TYR A 340 5.88 18.42 2.54
CA TYR A 340 5.60 17.30 1.67
C TYR A 340 6.84 16.98 0.83
N GLN A 341 7.11 15.70 0.64
CA GLN A 341 8.30 15.24 -0.06
C GLN A 341 8.01 14.84 -1.51
N LEU A 342 6.81 14.33 -1.76
CA LEU A 342 6.38 13.92 -3.09
C LEU A 342 5.01 14.54 -3.43
N GLY A 343 4.90 15.07 -4.64
CA GLY A 343 3.64 15.51 -5.26
C GLY A 343 3.37 14.73 -6.53
N LEU A 344 2.13 14.28 -6.74
CA LEU A 344 1.79 13.35 -7.81
C LEU A 344 0.72 13.93 -8.73
N THR A 345 1.04 14.03 -10.01
CA THR A 345 0.14 14.42 -11.09
C THR A 345 -0.54 13.19 -11.71
N VAL A 346 -1.34 13.37 -12.77
CA VAL A 346 -1.80 12.29 -13.66
C VAL A 346 -1.23 12.44 -15.08
N ASN A 347 -0.11 13.15 -15.22
CA ASN A 347 0.64 13.21 -16.46
C ASN A 347 1.32 11.86 -16.71
N PRO A 348 1.04 11.17 -17.84
CA PRO A 348 1.55 9.83 -18.05
C PRO A 348 3.07 9.80 -18.25
N GLY A 349 3.68 8.69 -17.85
CA GLY A 349 5.11 8.42 -18.01
C GLY A 349 5.76 7.84 -16.76
N GLY A 350 6.99 7.36 -16.91
CA GLY A 350 7.83 6.92 -15.81
C GLY A 350 8.62 8.07 -15.19
N ASN A 351 9.12 7.86 -13.99
CA ASN A 351 9.91 8.81 -13.22
C ASN A 351 11.36 8.36 -13.17
N ALA A 352 12.26 9.15 -13.71
CA ALA A 352 13.71 8.96 -13.62
C ALA A 352 14.27 9.65 -12.35
N PHE A 353 15.54 9.40 -12.02
CA PHE A 353 16.19 10.02 -10.86
C PHE A 353 16.16 11.56 -10.89
N PHE A 354 16.10 12.17 -12.07
CA PHE A 354 16.03 13.63 -12.26
C PHE A 354 14.59 14.18 -12.29
N SER A 355 13.57 13.35 -12.04
CA SER A 355 12.17 13.83 -11.97
C SER A 355 11.99 14.75 -10.78
N GLN A 356 11.22 15.82 -10.97
CA GLN A 356 10.90 16.79 -9.94
C GLN A 356 10.02 16.13 -8.85
N PRO A 357 10.46 16.05 -7.59
CA PRO A 357 9.76 15.26 -6.56
C PRO A 357 8.31 15.69 -6.30
N LEU A 358 8.01 16.99 -6.39
CA LEU A 358 6.65 17.49 -6.20
C LEU A 358 5.80 17.48 -7.49
N MET A 359 6.29 16.89 -8.59
CA MET A 359 5.58 16.83 -9.88
C MET A 359 5.73 15.45 -10.54
N LEU A 360 5.67 14.38 -9.75
CA LEU A 360 5.82 13.03 -10.26
C LEU A 360 4.69 12.66 -11.22
N ARG A 361 5.06 11.92 -12.26
CA ARG A 361 4.15 11.43 -13.29
C ARG A 361 3.45 10.18 -12.80
N ARG A 362 2.17 10.06 -13.10
CA ARG A 362 1.39 8.83 -12.88
C ARG A 362 0.63 8.44 -14.14
N THR A 363 0.45 7.15 -14.32
CA THR A 363 -0.32 6.62 -15.44
C THR A 363 -1.62 6.01 -14.93
N MET A 364 -2.73 6.56 -15.40
CA MET A 364 -4.09 6.10 -15.06
C MET A 364 -4.34 4.67 -15.55
N VAL A 365 -4.93 3.85 -14.69
CA VAL A 365 -5.45 2.53 -15.04
C VAL A 365 -6.97 2.59 -15.01
N TYR A 366 -7.59 2.40 -16.17
CA TYR A 366 -9.05 2.50 -16.33
C TYR A 366 -9.72 1.13 -16.38
N GLY A 367 -11.01 1.10 -16.13
CA GLY A 367 -11.82 -0.12 -16.12
C GLY A 367 -11.96 -0.81 -17.47
N ASP A 368 -11.81 -0.06 -18.56
CA ASP A 368 -11.84 -0.54 -19.94
C ASP A 368 -10.45 -1.03 -20.45
N HIS A 369 -9.42 -0.93 -19.62
CA HIS A 369 -8.09 -1.41 -19.98
C HIS A 369 -7.99 -2.92 -19.78
N ASP A 370 -7.69 -3.63 -20.87
CA ASP A 370 -7.28 -5.02 -20.82
C ASP A 370 -5.82 -5.18 -20.33
N LEU A 371 -5.37 -6.41 -20.23
CA LEU A 371 -3.99 -6.71 -19.79
C LEU A 371 -2.94 -6.21 -20.80
N ALA A 372 -3.25 -6.12 -22.11
CA ALA A 372 -2.34 -5.59 -23.11
C ALA A 372 -2.15 -4.08 -22.93
N ALA A 373 -3.24 -3.35 -22.76
CA ALA A 373 -3.24 -1.93 -22.44
C ALA A 373 -2.52 -1.64 -21.11
N PHE A 374 -2.66 -2.50 -20.10
CA PHE A 374 -1.93 -2.39 -18.83
C PHE A 374 -0.41 -2.50 -19.02
N LYS A 375 0.05 -3.49 -19.79
CA LYS A 375 1.49 -3.72 -20.03
C LYS A 375 2.17 -2.50 -20.66
N LEU A 376 1.49 -1.77 -21.53
CA LEU A 376 2.03 -0.56 -22.17
C LEU A 376 2.31 0.58 -21.19
N ARG A 377 1.78 0.50 -19.95
CA ARG A 377 1.99 1.49 -18.89
C ARG A 377 3.22 1.23 -18.03
N LEU A 378 3.87 0.08 -18.22
CA LEU A 378 4.98 -0.39 -17.42
C LEU A 378 6.34 -0.08 -18.06
N GLN A 379 6.53 1.14 -18.53
CA GLN A 379 7.81 1.58 -19.12
C GLN A 379 8.83 1.82 -18.00
N THR A 380 9.75 0.88 -17.81
CA THR A 380 10.79 0.93 -16.78
C THR A 380 12.13 1.46 -17.27
N ALA A 381 12.25 1.73 -18.56
CA ALA A 381 13.41 2.37 -19.18
C ALA A 381 12.96 3.32 -20.29
N ARG A 382 13.79 4.30 -20.59
CA ARG A 382 13.60 5.24 -21.67
C ARG A 382 14.93 5.42 -22.41
N ALA A 383 14.90 5.37 -23.74
CA ALA A 383 16.10 5.65 -24.55
C ALA A 383 16.61 7.06 -24.22
N SER A 384 17.91 7.19 -24.01
CA SER A 384 18.58 8.49 -23.99
C SER A 384 18.71 8.94 -25.42
N SER A 385 17.81 9.81 -25.88
CA SER A 385 18.10 10.59 -27.09
C SER A 385 19.18 11.61 -26.72
N VAL A 386 20.42 11.19 -26.73
CA VAL A 386 21.51 12.16 -26.88
C VAL A 386 21.55 12.47 -28.38
N PRO A 387 21.33 13.72 -28.79
CA PRO A 387 21.43 14.10 -30.20
C PRO A 387 22.85 13.90 -30.71
#